data_4911323adb25f733be08c831af4a76ae
#
_entry.id   4911323adb25f733be08c831af4a76ae
#
_cell.length_a   1.000
_cell.length_b   1.000
_cell.length_c   1.000
_cell.angle_alpha   90.00
_cell.angle_beta   90.00
_cell.angle_gamma   90.00
#
_symmetry.space_group_name_H-M   'P 1'
#
loop_
_entity.id
_entity.type
_entity.pdbx_description
1 polymer ?
#
loop_
_entity_poly.entity_id
_entity_poly.type
_entity_poly.pdbx_seq_one_letter_code
_entity_poly.pdbx_strand_id
1 'polypeptide(L)'
;NPTNNVTVPNSYPIIRYADILLLYAEVLNEYYDDPSAVPDDAICWAISEVRARAGMPDVRTTFANRGWELTQENVRKLIQNERRVEFAFEEHRFWDIRRWMIGAETQRVVHEQDIILKEDDKTKEYSVREMEKRTYEDHMNLMPIPQSEINKNKNLIQNWGWSPRVVD
;
A
#
# COMPACT_ATOMS: atom_id res chain seq x y z
N ASN A 1 44.11 -7.42 -9.31
CA ASN A 1 43.54 -6.99 -8.03
C ASN A 1 42.45 -7.95 -7.65
N PRO A 2 42.59 -8.75 -6.58
CA PRO A 2 41.46 -9.52 -6.08
C PRO A 2 40.47 -8.55 -5.51
N THR A 3 39.33 -8.43 -6.17
CA THR A 3 38.14 -7.77 -5.60
C THR A 3 37.68 -8.62 -4.43
N ASN A 4 38.00 -8.18 -3.22
CA ASN A 4 37.38 -8.71 -2.01
C ASN A 4 35.87 -8.45 -2.12
N ASN A 5 35.12 -9.42 -2.62
CA ASN A 5 33.68 -9.47 -2.43
C ASN A 5 33.43 -9.77 -0.95
N VAL A 6 33.52 -8.74 -0.12
CA VAL A 6 32.97 -8.79 1.24
C VAL A 6 31.48 -8.71 1.07
N THR A 7 30.84 -9.84 1.01
CA THR A 7 29.40 -9.95 1.20
C THR A 7 29.09 -9.57 2.64
N VAL A 8 28.83 -8.29 2.88
CA VAL A 8 28.25 -7.86 4.16
C VAL A 8 26.83 -8.41 4.15
N PRO A 9 26.43 -9.26 5.13
CA PRO A 9 25.06 -9.71 5.22
C PRO A 9 24.19 -8.46 5.43
N ASN A 10 23.37 -8.13 4.44
CA ASN A 10 22.39 -7.06 4.58
C ASN A 10 21.30 -7.54 5.54
N SER A 11 21.21 -6.89 6.69
CA SER A 11 20.07 -7.09 7.59
C SER A 11 18.81 -6.55 6.92
N TYR A 12 17.84 -7.42 6.70
CA TYR A 12 16.53 -7.00 6.21
C TYR A 12 15.72 -6.43 7.38
N PRO A 13 15.33 -5.14 7.34
CA PRO A 13 14.52 -4.54 8.39
C PRO A 13 13.08 -5.07 8.29
N ILE A 14 12.61 -5.75 9.33
CA ILE A 14 11.23 -6.25 9.40
C ILE A 14 10.26 -5.12 9.69
N ILE A 15 10.64 -4.17 10.54
CA ILE A 15 9.85 -2.99 10.92
C ILE A 15 10.77 -1.78 10.84
N ARG A 16 10.29 -0.73 10.19
CA ARG A 16 10.99 0.56 10.09
C ARG A 16 10.20 1.66 10.81
N TYR A 17 10.89 2.70 11.26
CA TYR A 17 10.23 3.83 11.93
C TYR A 17 9.13 4.48 11.05
N ALA A 18 9.35 4.53 9.75
CA ALA A 18 8.32 4.99 8.80
C ALA A 18 7.01 4.18 8.88
N ASP A 19 7.10 2.87 9.14
CA ASP A 19 5.90 2.03 9.31
C ASP A 19 5.13 2.44 10.58
N ILE A 20 5.83 2.68 11.67
CA ILE A 20 5.20 3.16 12.92
C ILE A 20 4.54 4.51 12.72
N LEU A 21 5.19 5.46 12.04
CA LEU A 21 4.62 6.78 11.76
C LEU A 21 3.35 6.70 10.90
N LEU A 22 3.39 5.92 9.82
CA LEU A 22 2.24 5.78 8.92
C LEU A 22 1.09 4.98 9.54
N LEU A 23 1.38 3.96 10.38
CA LEU A 23 0.36 3.27 11.17
C LEU A 23 -0.25 4.18 12.21
N TYR A 24 0.55 5.00 12.89
CA TYR A 24 0.07 5.99 13.86
C TYR A 24 -0.88 6.99 13.20
N ALA A 25 -0.49 7.56 12.05
CA ALA A 25 -1.34 8.44 11.27
C ALA A 25 -2.65 7.75 10.85
N GLU A 26 -2.59 6.49 10.43
CA GLU A 26 -3.75 5.70 10.04
C GLU A 26 -4.70 5.49 11.22
N VAL A 27 -4.20 5.05 12.37
CA VAL A 27 -5.01 4.84 13.57
C VAL A 27 -5.72 6.13 14.00
N LEU A 28 -5.00 7.25 14.02
CA LEU A 28 -5.60 8.54 14.36
C LEU A 28 -6.68 8.95 13.34
N ASN A 29 -6.43 8.75 12.05
CA ASN A 29 -7.39 9.07 11.00
C ASN A 29 -8.66 8.21 11.08
N GLU A 30 -8.55 6.96 11.50
CA GLU A 30 -9.72 6.07 11.66
C GLU A 30 -10.44 6.30 13.01
N TYR A 31 -9.74 6.81 14.01
CA TYR A 31 -10.31 7.10 15.32
C TYR A 31 -11.07 8.44 15.36
N TYR A 32 -10.58 9.45 14.64
CA TYR A 32 -11.20 10.77 14.57
C TYR A 32 -11.96 10.92 13.26
N ASP A 33 -13.24 11.28 13.32
CA ASP A 33 -14.05 11.56 12.13
C ASP A 33 -13.55 12.81 11.36
N ASP A 34 -12.95 13.75 12.09
CA ASP A 34 -12.35 14.96 11.54
C ASP A 34 -10.84 15.00 11.85
N PRO A 35 -9.97 14.88 10.83
CA PRO A 35 -8.53 14.95 11.02
C PRO A 35 -8.04 16.27 11.63
N SER A 36 -8.79 17.37 11.47
CA SER A 36 -8.44 18.67 12.05
C SER A 36 -8.65 18.74 13.57
N ALA A 37 -9.45 17.81 14.11
CA ALA A 37 -9.67 17.68 15.54
C ALA A 37 -8.58 16.90 16.27
N VAL A 38 -7.63 16.33 15.54
CA VAL A 38 -6.52 15.55 16.11
C VAL A 38 -5.54 16.49 16.82
N PRO A 39 -5.22 16.25 18.11
CA PRO A 39 -4.29 17.08 18.86
C PRO A 39 -2.91 17.18 18.17
N ASP A 40 -2.30 18.35 18.29
CA ASP A 40 -0.94 18.65 17.82
C ASP A 40 -0.71 18.37 16.32
N ASP A 41 -1.76 18.35 15.52
CA ASP A 41 -1.69 18.02 14.10
C ASP A 41 -0.95 16.69 13.82
N ALA A 42 -1.10 15.73 14.72
CA ALA A 42 -0.27 14.53 14.78
C ALA A 42 -0.35 13.67 13.52
N ILE A 43 -1.48 13.64 12.81
CA ILE A 43 -1.61 12.94 11.53
C ILE A 43 -0.69 13.59 10.48
N CYS A 44 -0.83 14.91 10.29
CA CYS A 44 -0.04 15.63 9.29
C CYS A 44 1.44 15.59 9.64
N TRP A 45 1.79 15.71 10.93
CA TRP A 45 3.16 15.57 11.40
C TRP A 45 3.75 14.21 11.03
N ALA A 46 3.10 13.11 11.40
CA ALA A 46 3.63 11.77 11.20
C ALA A 46 3.87 11.44 9.71
N ILE A 47 2.94 11.84 8.84
CA ILE A 47 3.10 11.66 7.39
C ILE A 47 4.20 12.56 6.86
N SER A 48 4.27 13.83 7.33
CA SER A 48 5.27 14.82 6.87
C SER A 48 6.70 14.42 7.24
N GLU A 49 6.93 13.73 8.36
CA GLU A 49 8.25 13.19 8.72
C GLU A 49 8.74 12.18 7.67
N VAL A 50 7.87 11.29 7.22
CA VAL A 50 8.22 10.33 6.17
C VAL A 50 8.51 11.05 4.85
N ARG A 51 7.69 12.03 4.50
CA ARG A 51 7.82 12.83 3.27
C ARG A 51 9.06 13.70 3.26
N ALA A 52 9.41 14.34 4.38
CA ALA A 52 10.58 15.20 4.52
C ALA A 52 11.88 14.47 4.20
N ARG A 53 12.01 13.21 4.62
CA ARG A 53 13.15 12.36 4.28
C ARG A 53 13.35 12.22 2.77
N ALA A 54 12.27 12.19 2.00
CA ALA A 54 12.28 12.09 0.54
C ALA A 54 12.29 13.45 -0.17
N GLY A 55 12.41 14.57 0.56
CA GLY A 55 12.36 15.91 -0.01
C GLY A 55 11.00 16.32 -0.54
N MET A 56 9.93 15.67 -0.10
CA MET A 56 8.55 15.95 -0.53
C MET A 56 7.93 17.06 0.34
N PRO A 57 7.01 17.87 -0.23
CA PRO A 57 6.25 18.84 0.56
C PRO A 57 5.47 18.17 1.69
N ASP A 58 5.26 18.89 2.79
CA ASP A 58 4.39 18.44 3.89
C ASP A 58 2.95 18.19 3.43
N VAL A 59 2.14 17.59 4.32
CA VAL A 59 0.75 17.22 4.04
C VAL A 59 -0.09 18.45 3.69
N ARG A 60 -0.02 19.52 4.49
CA ARG A 60 -0.87 20.69 4.29
C ARG A 60 -0.54 21.41 2.98
N THR A 61 0.74 21.58 2.67
CA THR A 61 1.21 22.10 1.37
C THR A 61 0.73 21.21 0.21
N THR A 62 0.79 19.90 0.37
CA THR A 62 0.33 18.95 -0.65
C THR A 62 -1.17 19.09 -0.91
N PHE A 63 -1.97 19.19 0.14
CA PHE A 63 -3.43 19.34 0.04
C PHE A 63 -3.78 20.69 -0.61
N ALA A 64 -3.14 21.77 -0.19
CA ALA A 64 -3.33 23.09 -0.78
C ALA A 64 -3.00 23.10 -2.28
N ASN A 65 -1.87 22.53 -2.69
CA ASN A 65 -1.44 22.47 -4.08
C ASN A 65 -2.38 21.63 -4.97
N ARG A 66 -3.08 20.65 -4.38
CA ARG A 66 -4.04 19.80 -5.09
C ARG A 66 -5.48 20.30 -5.01
N GLY A 67 -5.75 21.34 -4.23
CA GLY A 67 -7.09 21.79 -3.94
C GLY A 67 -7.93 20.76 -3.18
N TRP A 68 -7.28 19.94 -2.35
CA TRP A 68 -7.95 18.92 -1.55
C TRP A 68 -8.30 19.46 -0.18
N GLU A 69 -9.49 19.12 0.30
CA GLU A 69 -9.89 19.37 1.69
C GLU A 69 -9.30 18.30 2.61
N LEU A 70 -8.97 18.71 3.85
CA LEU A 70 -8.44 17.81 4.88
C LEU A 70 -9.61 17.02 5.50
N THR A 71 -10.09 16.02 4.77
CA THR A 71 -11.15 15.09 5.22
C THR A 71 -10.54 13.73 5.57
N GLN A 72 -11.23 12.97 6.41
CA GLN A 72 -10.83 11.61 6.76
C GLN A 72 -10.59 10.75 5.52
N GLU A 73 -11.47 10.83 4.52
CA GLU A 73 -11.33 10.08 3.27
C GLU A 73 -10.09 10.47 2.47
N ASN A 74 -9.82 11.77 2.31
CA ASN A 74 -8.65 12.24 1.57
C ASN A 74 -7.35 11.92 2.29
N VAL A 75 -7.33 12.02 3.62
CA VAL A 75 -6.18 11.62 4.45
C VAL A 75 -5.96 10.10 4.34
N ARG A 76 -7.02 9.28 4.38
CA ARG A 76 -6.94 7.82 4.17
C ARG A 76 -6.30 7.51 2.81
N LYS A 77 -6.74 8.14 1.74
CA LYS A 77 -6.16 7.98 0.40
C LYS A 77 -4.69 8.38 0.36
N LEU A 78 -4.32 9.47 1.05
CA LEU A 78 -2.93 9.89 1.15
C LEU A 78 -2.09 8.84 1.89
N ILE A 79 -2.52 8.38 3.07
CA ILE A 79 -1.80 7.35 3.85
C ILE A 79 -1.62 6.07 3.03
N GLN A 80 -2.66 5.61 2.35
CA GLN A 80 -2.60 4.43 1.49
C GLN A 80 -1.57 4.59 0.36
N ASN A 81 -1.48 5.77 -0.23
CA ASN A 81 -0.50 6.06 -1.25
C ASN A 81 0.92 6.20 -0.67
N GLU A 82 1.09 6.88 0.46
CA GLU A 82 2.39 7.01 1.13
C GLU A 82 2.94 5.63 1.49
N ARG A 83 2.12 4.76 2.09
CA ARG A 83 2.53 3.37 2.39
C ARG A 83 2.92 2.60 1.13
N ARG A 84 2.15 2.75 0.05
CA ARG A 84 2.44 2.10 -1.23
C ARG A 84 3.80 2.51 -1.80
N VAL A 85 4.15 3.79 -1.69
CA VAL A 85 5.40 4.34 -2.24
C VAL A 85 6.58 4.06 -1.30
N GLU A 86 6.40 4.32 0.01
CA GLU A 86 7.47 4.19 1.01
C GLU A 86 7.93 2.74 1.17
N PHE A 87 7.00 1.78 1.07
CA PHE A 87 7.30 0.35 1.24
C PHE A 87 7.30 -0.42 -0.08
N ALA A 88 7.63 0.25 -1.19
CA ALA A 88 7.79 -0.42 -2.47
C ALA A 88 8.88 -1.50 -2.36
N PHE A 89 8.59 -2.72 -2.82
CA PHE A 89 9.45 -3.90 -2.75
C PHE A 89 9.73 -4.44 -1.33
N GLU A 90 8.97 -4.01 -0.32
CA GLU A 90 9.07 -4.49 1.06
C GLU A 90 7.86 -5.39 1.46
N GLU A 91 7.10 -5.87 0.50
CA GLU A 91 5.95 -6.78 0.63
C GLU A 91 4.73 -6.22 1.40
N HIS A 92 4.80 -5.01 1.96
CA HIS A 92 3.71 -4.39 2.73
C HIS A 92 2.42 -4.28 1.91
N ARG A 93 2.49 -3.96 0.61
CA ARG A 93 1.33 -3.74 -0.25
C ARG A 93 0.39 -4.94 -0.30
N PHE A 94 0.94 -6.16 -0.30
CA PHE A 94 0.16 -7.39 -0.32
C PHE A 94 -0.78 -7.50 0.89
N TRP A 95 -0.31 -7.11 2.06
CA TRP A 95 -1.08 -7.15 3.30
C TRP A 95 -1.99 -5.93 3.44
N ASP A 96 -1.50 -4.76 3.08
CA ASP A 96 -2.24 -3.50 3.16
C ASP A 96 -3.54 -3.53 2.35
N ILE A 97 -3.51 -3.98 1.09
CA ILE A 97 -4.72 -4.07 0.26
C ILE A 97 -5.77 -5.03 0.82
N ARG A 98 -5.34 -6.08 1.53
CA ARG A 98 -6.22 -7.06 2.15
C ARG A 98 -6.85 -6.54 3.42
N ARG A 99 -6.06 -5.95 4.31
CA ARG A 99 -6.60 -5.39 5.56
C ARG A 99 -7.50 -4.17 5.33
N TRP A 100 -7.26 -3.41 4.26
CA TRP A 100 -8.14 -2.32 3.83
C TRP A 100 -9.33 -2.79 2.99
N MET A 101 -9.37 -4.04 2.57
CA MET A 101 -10.40 -4.63 1.72
C MET A 101 -10.55 -3.93 0.34
N ILE A 102 -9.47 -3.33 -0.16
CA ILE A 102 -9.43 -2.60 -1.44
C ILE A 102 -8.84 -3.41 -2.60
N GLY A 103 -8.68 -4.71 -2.42
CA GLY A 103 -8.05 -5.57 -3.44
C GLY A 103 -8.84 -5.60 -4.74
N ALA A 104 -10.17 -5.74 -4.69
CA ALA A 104 -11.03 -5.74 -5.87
C ALA A 104 -10.93 -4.42 -6.66
N GLU A 105 -10.84 -3.29 -5.96
CA GLU A 105 -10.70 -1.97 -6.58
C GLU A 105 -9.33 -1.76 -7.21
N THR A 106 -8.26 -2.20 -6.54
CA THR A 106 -6.89 -1.81 -6.86
C THR A 106 -6.08 -2.85 -7.63
N GLN A 107 -6.56 -4.11 -7.70
CA GLN A 107 -5.81 -5.23 -8.29
C GLN A 107 -6.43 -5.80 -9.57
N ARG A 108 -7.65 -5.42 -9.93
CA ARG A 108 -8.33 -5.97 -11.12
C ARG A 108 -7.72 -5.52 -12.44
N VAL A 109 -7.20 -4.30 -12.47
CA VAL A 109 -6.63 -3.74 -13.70
C VAL A 109 -5.19 -3.31 -13.42
N VAL A 110 -4.29 -3.76 -14.27
CA VAL A 110 -2.90 -3.33 -14.27
C VAL A 110 -2.72 -2.36 -15.43
N HIS A 111 -2.13 -1.21 -15.12
CA HIS A 111 -1.82 -0.20 -16.10
C HIS A 111 -0.32 -0.20 -16.38
N GLU A 112 0.04 0.08 -17.61
CA GLU A 112 1.42 0.38 -17.99
C GLU A 112 1.51 1.82 -18.49
N GLN A 113 2.72 2.35 -18.42
CA GLN A 113 3.03 3.68 -18.95
C GLN A 113 3.90 3.54 -20.19
N ASP A 114 3.35 3.96 -21.33
CA ASP A 114 4.12 4.10 -22.54
C ASP A 114 4.90 5.42 -22.50
N ILE A 115 6.17 5.35 -22.86
CA ILE A 115 7.05 6.50 -22.97
C ILE A 115 7.55 6.56 -24.40
N ILE A 116 7.06 7.54 -25.14
CA ILE A 116 7.44 7.75 -26.54
C ILE A 116 8.41 8.92 -26.60
N LEU A 117 9.61 8.68 -27.12
CA LEU A 117 10.55 9.76 -27.44
C LEU A 117 10.10 10.41 -28.76
N LYS A 118 9.93 11.74 -28.75
CA LYS A 118 9.60 12.48 -29.98
C LYS A 118 10.84 12.61 -30.89
N GLU A 119 10.62 13.00 -32.13
CA GLU A 119 11.68 13.15 -33.15
C GLU A 119 12.81 14.11 -32.74
N ASP A 120 12.57 14.99 -31.75
CA ASP A 120 13.60 15.89 -31.20
C ASP A 120 14.57 15.19 -30.23
N ASP A 121 14.40 13.89 -29.96
CA ASP A 121 15.15 13.07 -29.01
C ASP A 121 15.25 13.64 -27.56
N LYS A 122 14.44 14.63 -27.24
CA LYS A 122 14.43 15.32 -25.93
C LYS A 122 13.07 15.31 -25.27
N THR A 123 11.99 15.42 -26.04
CA THR A 123 10.64 15.47 -25.51
C THR A 123 10.08 14.08 -25.36
N LYS A 124 9.61 13.76 -24.16
CA LYS A 124 8.94 12.49 -23.85
C LYS A 124 7.44 12.71 -23.77
N GLU A 125 6.70 11.89 -24.45
CA GLU A 125 5.24 11.80 -24.33
C GLU A 125 4.89 10.58 -23.49
N TYR A 126 4.02 10.78 -22.52
CA TYR A 126 3.61 9.75 -21.58
C TYR A 126 2.13 9.45 -21.79
N SER A 127 1.80 8.18 -21.96
CA SER A 127 0.42 7.71 -21.99
C SER A 127 0.24 6.50 -21.08
N VAL A 128 -0.96 6.35 -20.52
CA VAL A 128 -1.30 5.23 -19.65
C VAL A 128 -2.34 4.38 -20.37
N ARG A 129 -2.09 3.07 -20.44
CA ARG A 129 -3.05 2.11 -21.01
C ARG A 129 -3.25 0.91 -20.09
N GLU A 130 -4.38 0.22 -20.25
CA GLU A 130 -4.60 -1.07 -19.61
C GLU A 130 -3.68 -2.12 -20.23
N MET A 131 -2.87 -2.76 -19.38
CA MET A 131 -1.96 -3.83 -19.78
C MET A 131 -2.61 -5.20 -19.56
N GLU A 132 -3.25 -5.39 -18.40
CA GLU A 132 -3.76 -6.69 -17.98
C GLU A 132 -5.00 -6.53 -17.11
N LYS A 133 -6.00 -7.41 -17.33
CA LYS A 133 -7.12 -7.59 -16.40
C LYS A 133 -6.91 -8.86 -15.59
N ARG A 134 -6.98 -8.71 -14.28
CA ARG A 134 -6.79 -9.80 -13.31
C ARG A 134 -8.11 -10.12 -12.61
N THR A 135 -8.25 -11.36 -12.24
CA THR A 135 -9.34 -11.77 -11.35
C THR A 135 -8.97 -11.45 -9.92
N TYR A 136 -9.79 -10.65 -9.26
CA TYR A 136 -9.72 -10.42 -7.82
C TYR A 136 -11.15 -10.29 -7.28
N GLU A 137 -11.54 -11.24 -6.44
CA GLU A 137 -12.85 -11.27 -5.80
C GLU A 137 -12.70 -10.90 -4.32
N ASP A 138 -13.79 -10.42 -3.69
CA ASP A 138 -13.73 -9.91 -2.33
C ASP A 138 -13.27 -10.94 -1.30
N HIS A 139 -13.58 -12.21 -1.51
CA HIS A 139 -13.12 -13.29 -0.64
C HIS A 139 -11.59 -13.48 -0.69
N MET A 140 -10.91 -12.99 -1.73
CA MET A 140 -9.45 -13.09 -1.86
C MET A 140 -8.71 -12.13 -0.92
N ASN A 141 -9.43 -11.24 -0.23
CA ASN A 141 -8.85 -10.47 0.88
C ASN A 141 -8.48 -11.38 2.07
N LEU A 142 -9.16 -12.51 2.23
CA LEU A 142 -8.86 -13.54 3.22
C LEU A 142 -8.15 -14.72 2.56
N MET A 143 -7.11 -15.23 3.16
CA MET A 143 -6.43 -16.42 2.66
C MET A 143 -7.27 -17.67 2.95
N PRO A 144 -7.33 -18.65 2.03
CA PRO A 144 -7.99 -19.92 2.33
C PRO A 144 -7.22 -20.68 3.41
N ILE A 145 -7.97 -21.33 4.30
CA ILE A 145 -7.37 -22.29 5.24
C ILE A 145 -6.97 -23.53 4.45
N PRO A 146 -5.72 -24.01 4.58
CA PRO A 146 -5.28 -25.21 3.89
C PRO A 146 -6.20 -26.40 4.19
N GLN A 147 -6.59 -27.16 3.16
CA GLN A 147 -7.49 -28.31 3.31
C GLN A 147 -6.94 -29.34 4.30
N SER A 148 -5.62 -29.52 4.34
CA SER A 148 -4.95 -30.40 5.30
C SER A 148 -5.24 -30.03 6.76
N GLU A 149 -5.38 -28.74 7.07
CA GLU A 149 -5.69 -28.29 8.42
C GLU A 149 -7.17 -28.49 8.77
N ILE A 150 -8.05 -28.23 7.80
CA ILE A 150 -9.50 -28.52 7.97
C ILE A 150 -9.72 -30.03 8.19
N ASN A 151 -8.99 -30.89 7.48
CA ASN A 151 -9.11 -32.34 7.63
C ASN A 151 -8.64 -32.84 9.02
N LYS A 152 -7.65 -32.15 9.62
CA LYS A 152 -7.18 -32.45 10.99
C LYS A 152 -8.14 -31.99 12.08
N ASN A 153 -8.81 -30.88 11.86
CA ASN A 153 -9.70 -30.30 12.84
C ASN A 153 -11.07 -29.97 12.21
N LYS A 154 -12.03 -30.84 12.45
CA LYS A 154 -13.41 -30.73 11.92
C LYS A 154 -14.19 -29.50 12.43
N ASN A 155 -13.68 -28.80 13.43
CA ASN A 155 -14.27 -27.56 13.92
C ASN A 155 -13.80 -26.32 13.12
N LEU A 156 -12.81 -26.47 12.22
CA LEU A 156 -12.38 -25.40 11.35
C LEU A 156 -13.38 -25.24 10.20
N ILE A 157 -13.86 -24.02 10.05
CA ILE A 157 -14.72 -23.63 8.95
C ILE A 157 -13.88 -22.79 7.99
N GLN A 158 -13.98 -23.10 6.69
CA GLN A 158 -13.27 -22.35 5.65
C GLN A 158 -13.69 -20.87 5.65
N ASN A 159 -12.74 -20.01 5.31
CA ASN A 159 -13.01 -18.58 5.15
C ASN A 159 -14.07 -18.35 4.06
N TRP A 160 -14.85 -17.31 4.24
CA TRP A 160 -15.93 -16.93 3.35
C TRP A 160 -15.48 -16.88 1.88
N GLY A 161 -16.34 -17.38 0.99
CA GLY A 161 -16.11 -17.40 -0.46
C GLY A 161 -15.12 -18.46 -0.97
N TRP A 162 -14.45 -19.18 -0.07
CA TRP A 162 -13.63 -20.34 -0.41
C TRP A 162 -14.42 -21.62 -0.16
N SER A 163 -14.68 -22.37 -1.21
CA SER A 163 -15.33 -23.69 -1.07
C SER A 163 -14.38 -24.70 -0.47
N PRO A 164 -14.78 -25.47 0.56
CA PRO A 164 -14.01 -26.62 0.98
C PRO A 164 -13.91 -27.59 -0.22
N ARG A 165 -12.70 -28.03 -0.52
CA ARG A 165 -12.50 -29.07 -1.52
C ARG A 165 -13.03 -30.36 -0.93
N VAL A 166 -14.15 -30.88 -1.47
CA VAL A 166 -14.61 -32.20 -1.14
C VAL A 166 -13.59 -33.17 -1.74
N VAL A 167 -12.85 -33.86 -0.90
CA VAL A 167 -11.98 -34.96 -1.31
C VAL A 167 -12.86 -36.20 -1.16
N ASP A 168 -13.27 -36.76 -2.29
CA ASP A 168 -13.95 -38.08 -2.36
C ASP A 168 -13.02 -39.19 -1.85
#